data_2efd2104c8cc2336d672fcae6d1d8424
#
_entry.id   2efd2104c8cc2336d672fcae6d1d8424
#
_cell.length_a   1.000
_cell.length_b   1.000
_cell.length_c   1.000
_cell.angle_alpha   90.00
_cell.angle_beta   90.00
_cell.angle_gamma   90.00
#
_symmetry.space_group_name_H-M   'P 1'
#
loop_
_entity.id
_entity.type
_entity.pdbx_description
1 polymer ?
#
loop_
_entity_poly.entity_id
_entity_poly.type
_entity_poly.pdbx_seq_one_letter_code
_entity_poly.pdbx_strand_id
1 'polypeptide(L)'
;KLQIIELLLKEFSRIKMHLDPYNWEVILGWDEKVNKYKQPVYSFKVRDKEIKIDTHTESLSHTQIPKVALPRYTAWGDILRWVLQENVPGEFPYTSGLYPFKRTGEDPTRMFAGEGGPERTNRRFHYVSLGMPAKRLSTAFDSVTLYGNDPDLRPDIYGKIGNAGVSI
;
A
#
# COMPACT_ATOMS: atom_id res chain seq x y z
N LYS A 1 -2.43 -3.81 -49.90
CA LYS A 1 -2.87 -3.40 -48.55
C LYS A 1 -3.82 -4.45 -47.93
N LEU A 2 -4.82 -4.97 -48.64
CA LEU A 2 -5.77 -6.00 -48.14
C LEU A 2 -5.04 -7.28 -47.70
N GLN A 3 -4.12 -7.81 -48.48
CA GLN A 3 -3.35 -9.02 -48.19
C GLN A 3 -2.51 -8.91 -46.89
N ILE A 4 -1.99 -7.71 -46.60
CA ILE A 4 -1.24 -7.46 -45.39
C ILE A 4 -2.18 -7.48 -44.16
N ILE A 5 -3.37 -6.93 -44.28
CA ILE A 5 -4.38 -6.94 -43.21
C ILE A 5 -4.82 -8.38 -42.91
N GLU A 6 -5.11 -9.19 -43.95
CA GLU A 6 -5.47 -10.59 -43.79
C GLU A 6 -4.34 -11.40 -43.10
N LEU A 7 -3.10 -11.16 -43.49
CA LEU A 7 -1.93 -11.78 -42.83
C LEU A 7 -1.82 -11.39 -41.36
N LEU A 8 -1.96 -10.11 -41.05
CA LEU A 8 -1.93 -9.62 -39.68
C LEU A 8 -3.05 -10.18 -38.81
N LEU A 9 -4.28 -10.28 -39.36
CA LEU A 9 -5.41 -10.88 -38.66
C LEU A 9 -5.20 -12.37 -38.38
N LYS A 10 -4.61 -13.10 -39.36
CA LYS A 10 -4.25 -14.50 -39.17
C LYS A 10 -3.22 -14.70 -38.09
N GLU A 11 -2.14 -13.89 -38.07
CA GLU A 11 -1.12 -13.95 -37.06
C GLU A 11 -1.63 -13.51 -35.67
N PHE A 12 -2.48 -12.51 -35.63
CA PHE A 12 -3.17 -12.10 -34.40
C PHE A 12 -3.96 -13.26 -33.80
N SER A 13 -4.78 -13.92 -34.65
CA SER A 13 -5.59 -15.06 -34.22
C SER A 13 -4.71 -16.22 -33.70
N ARG A 14 -3.60 -16.48 -34.41
CA ARG A 14 -2.63 -17.52 -34.00
C ARG A 14 -2.01 -17.23 -32.63
N ILE A 15 -1.53 -16.02 -32.44
CA ILE A 15 -0.94 -15.61 -31.16
C ILE A 15 -1.97 -15.67 -30.03
N LYS A 16 -3.19 -15.17 -30.30
CA LYS A 16 -4.27 -15.18 -29.30
C LYS A 16 -4.63 -16.61 -28.85
N MET A 17 -4.60 -17.59 -29.74
CA MET A 17 -4.89 -18.99 -29.40
C MET A 17 -3.85 -19.61 -28.47
N HIS A 18 -2.60 -19.13 -28.51
CA HIS A 18 -1.52 -19.61 -27.65
C HIS A 18 -1.40 -18.83 -26.34
N LEU A 19 -2.14 -17.72 -26.21
CA LEU A 19 -2.12 -16.91 -25.02
C LEU A 19 -3.06 -17.48 -23.96
N ASP A 20 -2.57 -17.56 -22.73
CA ASP A 20 -3.39 -17.94 -21.58
C ASP A 20 -4.59 -16.99 -21.42
N PRO A 21 -5.81 -17.49 -21.12
CA PRO A 21 -7.00 -16.66 -20.98
C PRO A 21 -6.83 -15.52 -19.98
N TYR A 22 -6.18 -15.77 -18.83
CA TYR A 22 -5.90 -14.74 -17.85
C TYR A 22 -5.00 -13.63 -18.41
N ASN A 23 -3.95 -14.00 -19.13
CA ASN A 23 -3.07 -13.03 -19.79
C ASN A 23 -3.80 -12.19 -20.83
N TRP A 24 -4.75 -12.79 -21.54
CA TRP A 24 -5.59 -12.07 -22.48
C TRP A 24 -6.49 -11.03 -21.79
N GLU A 25 -7.12 -11.41 -20.68
CA GLU A 25 -7.93 -10.49 -19.86
C GLU A 25 -7.09 -9.33 -19.30
N VAL A 26 -5.87 -9.60 -18.86
CA VAL A 26 -4.93 -8.55 -18.40
C VAL A 26 -4.64 -7.54 -19.51
N ILE A 27 -4.41 -7.99 -20.74
CA ILE A 27 -4.16 -7.11 -21.89
C ILE A 27 -5.38 -6.26 -22.21
N LEU A 28 -6.56 -6.88 -22.27
CA LEU A 28 -7.82 -6.18 -22.57
C LEU A 28 -8.19 -5.15 -21.52
N GLY A 29 -7.97 -5.46 -20.23
CA GLY A 29 -8.29 -4.59 -19.11
C GLY A 29 -7.24 -3.51 -18.83
N TRP A 30 -6.11 -3.50 -19.55
CA TRP A 30 -5.00 -2.61 -19.25
C TRP A 30 -5.36 -1.14 -19.37
N ASP A 31 -5.97 -0.74 -20.48
CA ASP A 31 -6.32 0.66 -20.72
C ASP A 31 -7.36 1.18 -19.73
N GLU A 32 -8.33 0.35 -19.38
CA GLU A 32 -9.33 0.68 -18.34
C GLU A 32 -8.63 0.88 -16.98
N LYS A 33 -7.75 -0.04 -16.61
CA LYS A 33 -6.95 0.05 -15.37
C LYS A 33 -6.11 1.33 -15.34
N VAL A 34 -5.40 1.66 -16.40
CA VAL A 34 -4.60 2.89 -16.50
C VAL A 34 -5.48 4.13 -16.39
N ASN A 35 -6.63 4.16 -17.07
CA ASN A 35 -7.55 5.28 -17.02
C ASN A 35 -8.14 5.49 -15.64
N LYS A 36 -8.46 4.42 -14.92
CA LYS A 36 -8.96 4.48 -13.55
C LYS A 36 -7.99 5.21 -12.61
N TYR A 37 -6.69 4.99 -12.75
CA TYR A 37 -5.66 5.67 -11.96
C TYR A 37 -5.32 7.08 -12.45
N LYS A 38 -5.63 7.41 -13.71
CA LYS A 38 -5.43 8.76 -14.26
C LYS A 38 -6.55 9.74 -13.95
N GLN A 39 -7.73 9.25 -13.57
CA GLN A 39 -8.86 10.11 -13.22
C GLN A 39 -8.52 10.97 -12.00
N PRO A 40 -9.04 12.20 -11.90
CA PRO A 40 -8.76 13.09 -10.76
C PRO A 40 -9.28 12.55 -9.44
N VAL A 41 -10.34 11.75 -9.47
CA VAL A 41 -10.97 11.15 -8.30
C VAL A 41 -11.09 9.64 -8.48
N TYR A 42 -10.59 8.91 -7.51
CA TYR A 42 -10.78 7.47 -7.41
C TYR A 42 -11.91 7.18 -6.41
N SER A 43 -12.89 6.40 -6.82
CA SER A 43 -13.99 6.02 -5.95
C SER A 43 -14.06 4.51 -5.75
N PHE A 44 -14.38 4.10 -4.53
CA PHE A 44 -14.66 2.71 -4.21
C PHE A 44 -15.74 2.64 -3.13
N LYS A 45 -16.46 1.52 -3.09
CA LYS A 45 -17.51 1.30 -2.10
C LYS A 45 -16.99 0.44 -0.96
N VAL A 46 -17.28 0.88 0.27
CA VAL A 46 -17.07 0.09 1.47
C VAL A 46 -18.43 -0.03 2.16
N ARG A 47 -19.00 -1.22 2.12
CA ARG A 47 -20.41 -1.46 2.50
C ARG A 47 -21.33 -0.53 1.71
N ASP A 48 -22.14 0.30 2.37
CA ASP A 48 -23.07 1.22 1.74
C ASP A 48 -22.51 2.65 1.51
N LYS A 49 -21.24 2.86 1.86
CA LYS A 49 -20.60 4.18 1.69
C LYS A 49 -19.66 4.18 0.49
N GLU A 50 -19.87 5.15 -0.41
CA GLU A 50 -18.91 5.47 -1.45
C GLU A 50 -17.82 6.39 -0.87
N ILE A 51 -16.56 5.97 -1.05
CA ILE A 51 -15.40 6.75 -0.63
C ILE A 51 -14.74 7.29 -1.88
N LYS A 52 -14.58 8.61 -1.91
CA LYS A 52 -13.91 9.35 -2.99
C LYS A 52 -12.59 9.89 -2.49
N ILE A 53 -11.54 9.69 -3.25
CA ILE A 53 -10.19 10.11 -2.91
C ILE A 53 -9.55 10.78 -4.11
N ASP A 54 -8.92 11.93 -3.89
CA ASP A 54 -8.14 12.61 -4.92
C ASP A 54 -6.91 11.77 -5.28
N THR A 55 -6.72 11.52 -6.56
CA THR A 55 -5.64 10.69 -7.09
C THR A 55 -4.31 11.43 -7.21
N HIS A 56 -4.34 12.75 -7.14
CA HIS A 56 -3.19 13.60 -7.30
C HIS A 56 -2.98 14.49 -6.08
N THR A 57 -1.75 14.91 -5.87
CA THR A 57 -1.36 15.99 -4.96
C THR A 57 -0.79 17.14 -5.78
N GLU A 58 -1.04 18.36 -5.36
CA GLU A 58 -0.48 19.53 -5.99
C GLU A 58 0.83 19.93 -5.31
N SER A 59 1.88 20.16 -6.11
CA SER A 59 3.16 20.68 -5.63
C SER A 59 3.09 22.19 -5.38
N LEU A 60 4.10 22.74 -4.72
CA LEU A 60 4.23 24.19 -4.54
C LEU A 60 4.31 24.98 -5.87
N SER A 61 4.71 24.32 -6.94
CA SER A 61 4.71 24.87 -8.31
C SER A 61 3.41 24.64 -9.09
N HIS A 62 2.35 24.22 -8.41
CA HIS A 62 1.05 23.89 -9.00
C HIS A 62 1.07 22.74 -10.01
N THR A 63 2.07 21.87 -9.91
CA THR A 63 2.14 20.66 -10.73
C THR A 63 1.35 19.54 -10.07
N GLN A 64 0.47 18.88 -10.84
CA GLN A 64 -0.29 17.74 -10.36
C GLN A 64 0.60 16.48 -10.35
N ILE A 65 0.81 15.91 -9.16
CA ILE A 65 1.63 14.72 -8.95
C ILE A 65 0.71 13.55 -8.64
N PRO A 66 0.71 12.48 -9.46
CA PRO A 66 -0.11 11.30 -9.18
C PRO A 66 0.40 10.59 -7.91
N LYS A 67 -0.50 10.22 -7.00
CA LYS A 67 -0.19 9.46 -5.79
C LYS A 67 0.22 8.02 -6.12
N VAL A 68 -0.38 7.47 -7.16
CA VAL A 68 -0.07 6.15 -7.71
C VAL A 68 0.07 6.29 -9.22
N ALA A 69 1.22 5.92 -9.76
CA ALA A 69 1.51 5.97 -11.19
C ALA A 69 1.66 4.56 -11.75
N LEU A 70 0.98 4.30 -12.87
CA LEU A 70 1.17 3.10 -13.67
C LEU A 70 2.12 3.39 -14.83
N PRO A 71 2.88 2.39 -15.31
CA PRO A 71 3.78 2.55 -16.44
C PRO A 71 3.00 2.82 -17.74
N ARG A 72 3.65 3.51 -18.65
CA ARG A 72 3.08 3.84 -19.98
C ARG A 72 3.49 2.78 -21.02
N TYR A 73 3.09 1.54 -20.78
CA TYR A 73 3.35 0.46 -21.71
C TYR A 73 2.27 0.36 -22.77
N THR A 74 2.67 0.07 -24.01
CA THR A 74 1.80 -0.22 -25.14
C THR A 74 2.00 -1.62 -25.68
N ALA A 75 3.18 -2.19 -25.52
CA ALA A 75 3.49 -3.54 -25.97
C ALA A 75 2.96 -4.58 -24.97
N TRP A 76 2.28 -5.60 -25.49
CA TRP A 76 1.69 -6.67 -24.67
C TRP A 76 2.69 -7.39 -23.78
N GLY A 77 3.90 -7.62 -24.29
CA GLY A 77 4.97 -8.26 -23.54
C GLY A 77 5.41 -7.47 -22.31
N ASP A 78 5.49 -6.13 -22.42
CA ASP A 78 5.86 -5.26 -21.31
C ASP A 78 4.76 -5.18 -20.27
N ILE A 79 3.51 -5.09 -20.71
CA ILE A 79 2.32 -5.10 -19.84
C ILE A 79 2.27 -6.41 -19.04
N LEU A 80 2.36 -7.55 -19.72
CA LEU A 80 2.31 -8.86 -19.08
C LEU A 80 3.49 -9.05 -18.11
N ARG A 81 4.70 -8.71 -18.53
CA ARG A 81 5.87 -8.80 -17.67
C ARG A 81 5.66 -8.02 -16.38
N TRP A 82 5.20 -6.79 -16.48
CA TRP A 82 5.00 -5.92 -15.34
C TRP A 82 3.90 -6.44 -14.40
N VAL A 83 2.79 -6.92 -14.94
CA VAL A 83 1.68 -7.48 -14.17
C VAL A 83 2.07 -8.80 -13.49
N LEU A 84 2.71 -9.71 -14.23
CA LEU A 84 3.13 -11.02 -13.72
C LEU A 84 4.28 -10.94 -12.72
N GLN A 85 5.01 -9.83 -12.68
CA GLN A 85 5.99 -9.52 -11.64
C GLN A 85 5.35 -8.91 -10.38
N GLU A 86 4.01 -8.97 -10.26
CA GLU A 86 3.27 -8.55 -9.06
C GLU A 86 3.43 -7.07 -8.70
N ASN A 87 3.52 -6.21 -9.71
CA ASN A 87 3.71 -4.77 -9.52
C ASN A 87 2.40 -3.97 -9.42
N VAL A 88 1.25 -4.60 -9.64
CA VAL A 88 -0.03 -3.89 -9.72
C VAL A 88 -0.45 -3.39 -8.33
N PRO A 89 -0.65 -2.07 -8.15
CA PRO A 89 -1.14 -1.53 -6.89
C PRO A 89 -2.53 -2.09 -6.54
N GLY A 90 -2.77 -2.39 -5.27
CA GLY A 90 -4.05 -2.92 -4.80
C GLY A 90 -4.36 -4.37 -5.16
N GLU A 91 -3.41 -5.07 -5.79
CA GLU A 91 -3.46 -6.51 -6.08
C GLU A 91 -2.34 -7.25 -5.34
N PHE A 92 -2.46 -8.57 -5.23
CA PHE A 92 -1.43 -9.39 -4.59
C PHE A 92 -0.02 -9.06 -5.15
N PRO A 93 1.01 -8.91 -4.34
CA PRO A 93 1.14 -9.10 -2.89
C PRO A 93 0.73 -7.89 -2.03
N TYR A 94 -0.02 -6.95 -2.54
CA TYR A 94 -0.56 -5.78 -1.83
C TYR A 94 0.51 -4.85 -1.23
N THR A 95 1.59 -4.63 -1.93
CA THR A 95 2.70 -3.74 -1.52
C THR A 95 2.24 -2.30 -1.28
N SER A 96 1.21 -1.85 -2.01
CA SER A 96 0.55 -0.56 -1.81
C SER A 96 -0.72 -0.66 -0.96
N GLY A 97 -0.93 -1.79 -0.28
CA GLY A 97 -2.14 -2.10 0.45
C GLY A 97 -3.30 -2.54 -0.45
N LEU A 98 -4.39 -2.98 0.17
CA LEU A 98 -5.62 -3.38 -0.54
C LEU A 98 -6.28 -2.19 -1.25
N TYR A 99 -6.19 -1.01 -0.63
CA TYR A 99 -6.68 0.25 -1.19
C TYR A 99 -5.48 1.13 -1.50
N PRO A 100 -5.08 1.29 -2.79
CA PRO A 100 -3.87 2.02 -3.18
C PRO A 100 -3.86 3.48 -2.77
N PHE A 101 -5.05 4.09 -2.72
CA PHE A 101 -5.22 5.47 -2.28
C PHE A 101 -5.66 5.53 -0.82
N LYS A 102 -4.92 6.28 -0.02
CA LYS A 102 -5.28 6.55 1.37
C LYS A 102 -6.33 7.65 1.46
N ARG A 103 -7.19 7.56 2.46
CA ARG A 103 -8.18 8.59 2.75
C ARG A 103 -7.48 9.91 3.07
N THR A 104 -8.08 11.02 2.64
CA THR A 104 -7.62 12.35 3.00
C THR A 104 -7.73 12.55 4.51
N GLY A 105 -6.67 13.05 5.14
CA GLY A 105 -6.64 13.30 6.59
C GLY A 105 -6.42 12.06 7.46
N GLU A 106 -6.17 10.88 6.87
CA GLU A 106 -5.78 9.69 7.63
C GLU A 106 -4.26 9.67 7.83
N ASP A 107 -3.84 9.82 9.09
CA ASP A 107 -2.43 9.72 9.44
C ASP A 107 -1.91 8.28 9.27
N PRO A 108 -0.64 8.14 8.86
CA PRO A 108 0.00 6.83 8.83
C PRO A 108 0.15 6.27 10.25
N THR A 109 0.26 4.96 10.35
CA THR A 109 0.62 4.30 11.62
C THR A 109 1.95 4.85 12.12
N ARG A 110 1.99 5.29 13.38
CA ARG A 110 3.20 5.74 14.06
C ARG A 110 3.68 4.65 15.00
N MET A 111 4.97 4.42 15.00
CA MET A 111 5.63 3.48 15.89
C MET A 111 6.51 4.23 16.88
N PHE A 112 6.35 3.88 18.16
CA PHE A 112 7.19 4.39 19.24
C PHE A 112 7.89 3.23 19.94
N ALA A 113 9.11 3.45 20.37
CA ALA A 113 9.86 2.45 21.12
C ALA A 113 9.24 2.11 22.48
N GLY A 114 8.29 2.91 22.94
CA GLY A 114 7.76 2.83 24.30
C GLY A 114 8.49 3.75 25.27
N GLU A 115 7.94 3.90 26.46
CA GLU A 115 8.50 4.78 27.49
C GLU A 115 8.33 4.14 28.88
N GLY A 116 9.31 3.38 29.30
CA GLY A 116 9.28 2.73 30.61
C GLY A 116 8.15 1.71 30.73
N GLY A 117 7.35 1.80 31.78
CA GLY A 117 6.22 0.91 31.99
C GLY A 117 5.01 1.21 31.11
N PRO A 118 4.01 0.32 31.12
CA PRO A 118 2.82 0.45 30.26
C PRO A 118 2.00 1.71 30.56
N GLU A 119 1.96 2.15 31.81
CA GLU A 119 1.22 3.36 32.20
C GLU A 119 1.78 4.62 31.53
N ARG A 120 3.09 4.82 31.57
CA ARG A 120 3.74 5.97 30.92
C ARG A 120 3.59 5.92 29.40
N THR A 121 3.78 4.74 28.81
CA THR A 121 3.60 4.52 27.37
C THR A 121 2.17 4.84 26.94
N ASN A 122 1.17 4.40 27.72
CA ASN A 122 -0.23 4.70 27.45
C ASN A 122 -0.55 6.19 27.53
N ARG A 123 -0.05 6.89 28.56
CA ARG A 123 -0.18 8.35 28.67
C ARG A 123 0.42 9.06 27.45
N ARG A 124 1.59 8.64 27.01
CA ARG A 124 2.23 9.17 25.81
C ARG A 124 1.38 8.94 24.57
N PHE A 125 0.81 7.75 24.41
CA PHE A 125 -0.07 7.44 23.29
C PHE A 125 -1.30 8.35 23.25
N HIS A 126 -1.94 8.57 24.39
CA HIS A 126 -3.05 9.51 24.48
C HIS A 126 -2.63 10.93 24.09
N TYR A 127 -1.48 11.39 24.59
CA TYR A 127 -0.98 12.72 24.31
C TYR A 127 -0.66 12.93 22.82
N VAL A 128 0.10 12.03 22.20
CA VAL A 128 0.52 12.17 20.80
C VAL A 128 -0.61 11.92 19.80
N SER A 129 -1.69 11.28 20.20
CA SER A 129 -2.86 11.03 19.38
C SER A 129 -3.99 12.04 19.56
N LEU A 130 -3.76 13.06 20.41
CA LEU A 130 -4.77 14.07 20.66
C LEU A 130 -5.11 14.84 19.38
N GLY A 131 -6.40 14.92 19.05
CA GLY A 131 -6.86 15.60 17.82
C GLY A 131 -6.65 14.84 16.51
N MET A 132 -6.08 13.65 16.52
CA MET A 132 -5.91 12.84 15.32
C MET A 132 -7.21 12.18 14.88
N PRO A 133 -7.56 12.20 13.60
CA PRO A 133 -8.78 11.58 13.08
C PRO A 133 -8.73 10.05 13.11
N ALA A 134 -7.54 9.46 12.95
CA ALA A 134 -7.31 8.03 13.06
C ALA A 134 -6.14 7.76 14.00
N LYS A 135 -6.31 6.79 14.90
CA LYS A 135 -5.32 6.45 15.92
C LYS A 135 -4.79 5.05 15.66
N ARG A 136 -3.64 4.99 15.01
CA ARG A 136 -2.88 3.75 14.80
C ARG A 136 -1.52 3.94 15.43
N LEU A 137 -1.37 3.41 16.63
CA LEU A 137 -0.14 3.51 17.40
C LEU A 137 0.37 2.11 17.69
N SER A 138 1.64 1.89 17.54
CA SER A 138 2.30 0.65 17.89
C SER A 138 3.59 0.94 18.65
N THR A 139 4.01 -0.03 19.45
CA THR A 139 5.25 0.05 20.21
C THR A 139 5.97 -1.30 20.19
N ALA A 140 7.25 -1.28 20.49
CA ALA A 140 8.01 -2.48 20.75
C ALA A 140 8.07 -2.76 22.25
N PHE A 141 8.12 -4.03 22.63
CA PHE A 141 8.47 -4.42 23.98
C PHE A 141 9.97 -4.30 24.20
N ASP A 142 10.37 -4.02 25.43
CA ASP A 142 11.79 -4.04 25.79
C ASP A 142 12.33 -5.48 25.85
N SER A 143 13.65 -5.60 25.92
CA SER A 143 14.31 -6.90 25.93
C SER A 143 13.98 -7.74 27.17
N VAL A 144 13.72 -7.10 28.31
CA VAL A 144 13.34 -7.79 29.57
C VAL A 144 12.00 -8.49 29.39
N THR A 145 11.00 -7.78 28.85
CA THR A 145 9.67 -8.33 28.53
C THR A 145 9.76 -9.42 27.47
N LEU A 146 10.54 -9.21 26.39
CA LEU A 146 10.69 -10.16 25.32
C LEU A 146 11.32 -11.49 25.76
N TYR A 147 12.20 -11.45 26.72
CA TYR A 147 12.82 -12.66 27.29
C TYR A 147 11.99 -13.30 28.43
N GLY A 148 10.85 -12.73 28.75
CA GLY A 148 9.99 -13.23 29.83
C GLY A 148 10.63 -13.12 31.22
N ASN A 149 11.50 -12.17 31.42
CA ASN A 149 12.14 -11.93 32.72
C ASN A 149 11.34 -10.91 33.52
N ASP A 150 11.23 -11.17 34.82
CA ASP A 150 10.72 -10.20 35.79
C ASP A 150 11.85 -9.22 36.15
N PRO A 151 11.67 -7.91 35.98
CA PRO A 151 12.69 -6.92 36.28
C PRO A 151 13.08 -6.87 37.77
N ASP A 152 12.15 -7.17 38.66
CA ASP A 152 12.40 -7.13 40.11
C ASP A 152 13.29 -8.29 40.58
N LEU A 153 13.37 -9.37 39.85
CA LEU A 153 14.19 -10.54 40.15
C LEU A 153 15.59 -10.51 39.50
N ARG A 154 15.87 -9.48 38.71
CA ARG A 154 17.09 -9.38 37.90
C ARG A 154 17.82 -8.05 38.13
N PRO A 155 18.63 -7.90 39.22
CA PRO A 155 19.32 -6.65 39.48
C PRO A 155 20.34 -6.25 38.39
N ASP A 156 20.83 -7.21 37.60
CA ASP A 156 21.73 -6.97 36.48
C ASP A 156 21.08 -6.24 35.31
N ILE A 157 19.74 -6.25 35.24
CA ILE A 157 18.96 -5.56 34.21
C ILE A 157 18.20 -4.33 34.73
N TYR A 158 18.27 -4.11 36.06
CA TYR A 158 17.70 -2.92 36.67
C TYR A 158 18.34 -1.67 36.07
N GLY A 159 17.55 -0.69 35.67
CA GLY A 159 18.00 0.49 34.93
C GLY A 159 18.07 0.33 33.41
N LYS A 160 17.92 -0.89 32.89
CA LYS A 160 17.76 -1.17 31.44
C LYS A 160 16.31 -1.34 31.05
N ILE A 161 15.41 -1.39 32.01
CA ILE A 161 13.98 -1.58 31.83
C ILE A 161 13.39 -0.38 31.09
N GLY A 162 12.68 -0.64 30.02
CA GLY A 162 12.03 0.37 29.22
C GLY A 162 12.94 1.19 28.29
N ASN A 163 14.24 0.90 28.23
CA ASN A 163 15.19 1.63 27.38
C ASN A 163 15.00 1.34 25.88
N ALA A 164 14.66 0.08 25.54
CA ALA A 164 14.51 -0.37 24.16
C ALA A 164 13.04 -0.58 23.76
N GLY A 165 12.12 -0.29 24.65
CA GLY A 165 10.70 -0.50 24.42
C GLY A 165 9.89 -0.39 25.71
N VAL A 166 8.63 -0.79 25.66
CA VAL A 166 7.77 -0.83 26.84
C VAL A 166 8.03 -2.09 27.66
N SER A 167 8.18 -1.93 28.95
CA SER A 167 8.25 -3.05 29.89
C SER A 167 6.87 -3.37 30.42
N ILE A 168 6.48 -4.64 30.38
CA ILE A 168 5.20 -5.15 30.86
C ILE A 168 5.46 -6.25 31.90
#